data_647e7710634806b3ab0a8847903d7712
#
_entry.id   647e7710634806b3ab0a8847903d7712
#
_cell.length_a   1.000
_cell.length_b   1.000
_cell.length_c   1.000
_cell.angle_alpha   90.00
_cell.angle_beta   90.00
_cell.angle_gamma   90.00
#
_symmetry.space_group_name_H-M   'P 1'
#
loop_
_entity.id
_entity.type
_entity.pdbx_description
1 polymer ?
#
loop_
_entity_poly.entity_id
_entity_poly.type
_entity_poly.pdbx_seq_one_letter_code
_entity_poly.pdbx_strand_id
1 'polypeptide(L)'
;MIVMRHGQSEWNRLMTETGRDPGLADPPLTAAGLAQAHAAVAKLADRRITRIIASPYRRALQTATPIAQARGVGIEVSLLVRERKAYSCDVGSPKSEIEREWPDLDFSHIPEIWWPAENETTPEVRARAEQFYARMRDAEDREYTLIVSHWGFLLGLTGESFENGEWRKLKEL
;
A
#
# COMPACT_ATOMS: atom_id res chain seq x y z
N MET A 1 15.42 -0.10 -1.59
CA MET A 1 14.07 -0.72 -1.56
C MET A 1 13.28 -0.36 -2.81
N ILE A 2 12.21 -1.11 -3.07
CA ILE A 2 11.27 -0.83 -4.17
C ILE A 2 9.99 -0.32 -3.52
N VAL A 3 9.38 0.71 -4.09
CA VAL A 3 8.09 1.24 -3.68
C VAL A 3 7.09 1.08 -4.82
N MET A 4 5.85 0.74 -4.49
CA MET A 4 4.79 0.46 -5.46
C MET A 4 3.47 1.03 -4.96
N ARG A 5 2.75 1.72 -5.83
CA ARG A 5 1.36 2.08 -5.59
C ARG A 5 0.46 0.89 -5.91
N HIS A 6 -0.57 0.68 -5.09
CA HIS A 6 -1.58 -0.34 -5.36
C HIS A 6 -2.20 -0.21 -6.77
N GLY A 7 -2.73 -1.31 -7.31
CA GLY A 7 -3.48 -1.33 -8.56
C GLY A 7 -4.76 -0.48 -8.48
N GLN A 8 -5.41 -0.24 -9.63
CA GLN A 8 -6.64 0.52 -9.69
C GLN A 8 -7.73 -0.08 -8.79
N SER A 9 -8.25 0.73 -7.85
CA SER A 9 -9.40 0.36 -7.02
C SER A 9 -10.73 0.82 -7.64
N GLU A 10 -11.85 0.29 -7.15
CA GLU A 10 -13.19 0.74 -7.56
C GLU A 10 -13.39 2.23 -7.29
N TRP A 11 -12.83 2.75 -6.20
CA TRP A 11 -12.85 4.19 -5.94
C TRP A 11 -12.08 4.97 -7.02
N ASN A 12 -10.87 4.51 -7.42
CA ASN A 12 -10.09 5.19 -8.45
C ASN A 12 -10.86 5.26 -9.77
N ARG A 13 -11.50 4.15 -10.17
CA ARG A 13 -12.30 4.09 -11.39
C ARG A 13 -13.44 5.09 -11.35
N LEU A 14 -14.26 5.04 -10.30
CA LEU A 14 -15.44 5.91 -10.17
C LEU A 14 -15.06 7.39 -10.02
N MET A 15 -14.01 7.70 -9.27
CA MET A 15 -13.49 9.06 -9.14
C MET A 15 -13.03 9.61 -10.48
N THR A 16 -12.35 8.80 -11.30
CA THR A 16 -11.91 9.20 -12.64
C THR A 16 -13.10 9.44 -13.58
N GLU A 17 -14.12 8.57 -13.52
CA GLU A 17 -15.30 8.66 -14.36
C GLU A 17 -16.23 9.84 -14.02
N THR A 18 -16.36 10.13 -12.72
CA THR A 18 -17.37 11.09 -12.23
C THR A 18 -16.82 12.42 -11.73
N GLY A 19 -15.52 12.46 -11.39
CA GLY A 19 -14.90 13.61 -10.71
C GLY A 19 -15.38 13.81 -9.27
N ARG A 20 -16.09 12.85 -8.68
CA ARG A 20 -16.69 12.93 -7.33
C ARG A 20 -16.33 11.72 -6.49
N ASP A 21 -16.14 11.95 -5.19
CA ASP A 21 -15.95 10.86 -4.23
C ASP A 21 -17.20 9.96 -4.19
N PRO A 22 -17.07 8.67 -4.53
CA PRO A 22 -18.21 7.74 -4.60
C PRO A 22 -18.71 7.27 -3.23
N GLY A 23 -18.08 7.66 -2.12
CA GLY A 23 -18.47 7.24 -0.78
C GLY A 23 -18.08 5.78 -0.42
N LEU A 24 -17.12 5.18 -1.13
CA LEU A 24 -16.70 3.79 -0.91
C LEU A 24 -15.62 3.70 0.15
N ALA A 25 -15.89 3.04 1.28
CA ALA A 25 -14.91 2.70 2.29
C ALA A 25 -14.10 1.45 1.86
N ASP A 26 -12.79 1.49 2.07
CA ASP A 26 -11.81 0.41 1.81
C ASP A 26 -12.09 -0.39 0.51
N PRO A 27 -12.20 0.28 -0.65
CA PRO A 27 -12.61 -0.37 -1.88
C PRO A 27 -11.59 -1.42 -2.35
N PRO A 28 -12.06 -2.56 -2.91
CA PRO A 28 -11.20 -3.55 -3.53
C PRO A 28 -10.62 -3.03 -4.85
N LEU A 29 -9.68 -3.80 -5.41
CA LEU A 29 -9.18 -3.60 -6.78
C LEU A 29 -10.29 -3.90 -7.80
N THR A 30 -10.27 -3.16 -8.91
CA THR A 30 -11.02 -3.51 -10.13
C THR A 30 -10.38 -4.73 -10.83
N ALA A 31 -11.06 -5.29 -11.82
CA ALA A 31 -10.45 -6.30 -12.70
C ALA A 31 -9.15 -5.80 -13.35
N ALA A 32 -9.11 -4.52 -13.76
CA ALA A 32 -7.90 -3.88 -14.27
C ALA A 32 -6.81 -3.78 -13.18
N GLY A 33 -7.17 -3.43 -11.93
CA GLY A 33 -6.24 -3.38 -10.82
C GLY A 33 -5.66 -4.75 -10.46
N LEU A 34 -6.46 -5.80 -10.50
CA LEU A 34 -6.00 -7.18 -10.33
C LEU A 34 -5.02 -7.58 -11.46
N ALA A 35 -5.34 -7.23 -12.70
CA ALA A 35 -4.42 -7.45 -13.82
C ALA A 35 -3.11 -6.69 -13.67
N GLN A 36 -3.13 -5.46 -13.14
CA GLN A 36 -1.92 -4.68 -12.82
C GLN A 36 -1.08 -5.37 -11.73
N ALA A 37 -1.71 -5.91 -10.67
CA ALA A 37 -1.03 -6.64 -9.61
C ALA A 37 -0.35 -7.92 -10.15
N HIS A 38 -1.03 -8.69 -10.98
CA HIS A 38 -0.45 -9.86 -11.65
C HIS A 38 0.66 -9.49 -12.63
N ALA A 39 0.50 -8.42 -13.41
CA ALA A 39 1.53 -7.94 -14.32
C ALA A 39 2.81 -7.49 -13.58
N ALA A 40 2.69 -6.99 -12.35
CA ALA A 40 3.83 -6.60 -11.52
C ALA A 40 4.73 -7.79 -11.17
N VAL A 41 4.19 -9.02 -11.07
CA VAL A 41 4.97 -10.25 -10.85
C VAL A 41 6.03 -10.42 -11.94
N ALA A 42 5.62 -10.29 -13.20
CA ALA A 42 6.53 -10.40 -14.36
C ALA A 42 7.48 -9.20 -14.45
N LYS A 43 6.98 -7.98 -14.23
CA LYS A 43 7.78 -6.75 -14.29
C LYS A 43 8.87 -6.68 -13.19
N LEU A 44 8.66 -7.36 -12.08
CA LEU A 44 9.61 -7.44 -10.98
C LEU A 44 10.47 -8.73 -11.02
N ALA A 45 10.36 -9.56 -12.06
CA ALA A 45 10.98 -10.91 -12.12
C ALA A 45 12.50 -10.88 -11.91
N ASP A 46 13.19 -9.87 -12.44
CA ASP A 46 14.62 -9.64 -12.32
C ASP A 46 15.05 -9.00 -10.99
N ARG A 47 14.09 -8.65 -10.12
CA ARG A 47 14.36 -8.04 -8.82
C ARG A 47 14.36 -9.10 -7.72
N ARG A 48 15.43 -9.11 -6.92
CA ARG A 48 15.45 -9.88 -5.69
C ARG A 48 14.53 -9.19 -4.68
N ILE A 49 13.47 -9.86 -4.26
CA ILE A 49 12.54 -9.42 -3.22
C ILE A 49 12.48 -10.52 -2.17
N THR A 50 12.91 -10.21 -0.95
CA THR A 50 12.95 -11.12 0.19
C THR A 50 12.02 -10.69 1.32
N ARG A 51 11.45 -9.48 1.22
CA ARG A 51 10.51 -8.91 2.18
C ARG A 51 9.49 -8.05 1.47
N ILE A 52 8.24 -8.15 1.90
CA ILE A 52 7.16 -7.29 1.40
C ILE A 52 6.48 -6.66 2.60
N ILE A 53 6.38 -5.32 2.59
CA ILE A 53 5.63 -4.54 3.56
C ILE A 53 4.44 -3.93 2.83
N ALA A 54 3.23 -4.13 3.34
CA ALA A 54 2.03 -3.59 2.75
C ALA A 54 1.18 -2.81 3.76
N SER A 55 0.45 -1.85 3.24
CA SER A 55 -0.63 -1.18 3.95
C SER A 55 -1.78 -2.15 4.23
N PRO A 56 -2.51 -2.01 5.36
CA PRO A 56 -3.64 -2.89 5.68
C PRO A 56 -4.88 -2.68 4.80
N TYR A 57 -4.95 -1.65 3.95
CA TYR A 57 -6.07 -1.47 3.02
C TYR A 57 -6.17 -2.63 2.03
N ARG A 58 -7.41 -3.12 1.77
CA ARG A 58 -7.69 -4.23 0.84
C ARG A 58 -6.96 -4.09 -0.49
N ARG A 59 -7.03 -2.93 -1.13
CA ARG A 59 -6.38 -2.65 -2.42
C ARG A 59 -4.87 -2.86 -2.39
N ALA A 60 -4.21 -2.56 -1.26
CA ALA A 60 -2.78 -2.77 -1.11
C ALA A 60 -2.44 -4.25 -0.87
N LEU A 61 -3.19 -4.93 -0.01
CA LEU A 61 -3.03 -6.36 0.25
C LEU A 61 -3.30 -7.19 -1.02
N GLN A 62 -4.38 -6.89 -1.76
CA GLN A 62 -4.68 -7.53 -3.05
C GLN A 62 -3.58 -7.32 -4.09
N THR A 63 -2.90 -6.16 -4.05
CA THR A 63 -1.77 -5.90 -4.95
C THR A 63 -0.51 -6.67 -4.52
N ALA A 64 -0.25 -6.77 -3.22
CA ALA A 64 0.93 -7.45 -2.68
C ALA A 64 0.83 -8.98 -2.79
N THR A 65 -0.36 -9.55 -2.64
CA THR A 65 -0.60 -11.01 -2.55
C THR A 65 0.00 -11.79 -3.73
N PRO A 66 -0.26 -11.50 -5.01
CA PRO A 66 0.31 -12.27 -6.11
C PRO A 66 1.83 -12.17 -6.19
N ILE A 67 2.42 -11.04 -5.76
CA ILE A 67 3.88 -10.88 -5.72
C ILE A 67 4.47 -11.72 -4.58
N ALA A 68 3.85 -11.70 -3.39
CA ALA A 68 4.25 -12.49 -2.24
C ALA A 68 4.23 -14.00 -2.56
N GLN A 69 3.14 -14.47 -3.17
CA GLN A 69 2.99 -15.87 -3.60
C GLN A 69 4.08 -16.27 -4.61
N ALA A 70 4.32 -15.44 -5.63
CA ALA A 70 5.32 -15.73 -6.66
C ALA A 70 6.76 -15.72 -6.11
N ARG A 71 7.00 -15.03 -5.00
CA ARG A 71 8.32 -14.95 -4.34
C ARG A 71 8.49 -15.94 -3.19
N GLY A 72 7.42 -16.57 -2.74
CA GLY A 72 7.42 -17.44 -1.55
C GLY A 72 7.77 -16.69 -0.26
N VAL A 73 7.36 -15.41 -0.15
CA VAL A 73 7.60 -14.57 1.04
C VAL A 73 6.28 -14.13 1.66
N GLY A 74 6.27 -13.89 2.96
CA GLY A 74 5.12 -13.33 3.67
C GLY A 74 4.94 -11.84 3.38
N ILE A 75 3.77 -11.31 3.76
CA ILE A 75 3.47 -9.88 3.76
C ILE A 75 3.48 -9.39 5.21
N GLU A 76 4.35 -8.43 5.50
CA GLU A 76 4.33 -7.66 6.75
C GLU A 76 3.37 -6.49 6.61
N VAL A 77 2.36 -6.43 7.48
CA VAL A 77 1.39 -5.34 7.46
C VAL A 77 1.88 -4.17 8.29
N SER A 78 1.83 -2.95 7.76
CA SER A 78 2.34 -1.77 8.47
C SER A 78 1.43 -0.55 8.32
N LEU A 79 1.03 0.03 9.47
CA LEU A 79 0.28 1.29 9.51
C LEU A 79 1.09 2.49 9.03
N LEU A 80 2.42 2.40 9.07
CA LEU A 80 3.27 3.51 8.63
C LEU A 80 3.16 3.77 7.13
N VAL A 81 2.81 2.75 6.34
CA VAL A 81 2.68 2.86 4.88
C VAL A 81 1.23 2.98 4.41
N ARG A 82 0.28 3.28 5.33
CA ARG A 82 -1.13 3.52 4.99
C ARG A 82 -1.30 4.80 4.16
N GLU A 83 -2.47 4.94 3.52
CA GLU A 83 -2.80 6.16 2.76
C GLU A 83 -2.95 7.39 3.69
N ARG A 84 -2.81 8.55 3.11
CA ARG A 84 -3.24 9.81 3.71
C ARG A 84 -4.75 9.82 3.79
N LYS A 85 -5.29 10.00 4.98
CA LYS A 85 -6.75 10.15 5.09
C LYS A 85 -7.20 11.48 4.52
N ALA A 86 -8.02 11.43 3.46
CA ALA A 86 -8.60 12.59 2.79
C ALA A 86 -9.97 12.30 2.16
N TYR A 87 -10.26 11.04 1.80
CA TYR A 87 -11.44 10.62 1.06
C TYR A 87 -12.15 9.44 1.73
N SER A 88 -13.33 9.07 1.23
CA SER A 88 -14.08 7.92 1.72
C SER A 88 -13.29 6.62 1.65
N CYS A 89 -12.49 6.41 0.62
CA CYS A 89 -11.67 5.22 0.44
C CYS A 89 -10.56 5.04 1.49
N ASP A 90 -10.32 6.07 2.30
CA ASP A 90 -9.32 6.07 3.36
C ASP A 90 -9.94 5.74 4.74
N VAL A 91 -11.22 5.42 4.77
CA VAL A 91 -11.87 4.68 5.85
C VAL A 91 -11.57 3.20 5.61
N GLY A 92 -10.89 2.55 6.54
CA GLY A 92 -10.49 1.15 6.41
C GLY A 92 -11.62 0.19 6.78
N SER A 93 -11.41 -1.09 6.54
CA SER A 93 -12.20 -2.16 7.13
C SER A 93 -11.69 -2.47 8.54
N PRO A 94 -12.56 -2.81 9.51
CA PRO A 94 -12.14 -3.28 10.83
C PRO A 94 -11.12 -4.41 10.74
N LYS A 95 -10.16 -4.44 11.69
CA LYS A 95 -9.13 -5.49 11.72
C LYS A 95 -9.74 -6.89 11.62
N SER A 96 -10.78 -7.17 12.39
CA SER A 96 -11.48 -8.46 12.42
C SER A 96 -12.08 -8.88 11.07
N GLU A 97 -12.38 -7.94 10.17
CA GLU A 97 -12.81 -8.23 8.81
C GLU A 97 -11.63 -8.58 7.91
N ILE A 98 -10.54 -7.81 8.00
CA ILE A 98 -9.33 -8.04 7.19
C ILE A 98 -8.69 -9.38 7.57
N GLU A 99 -8.61 -9.71 8.85
CA GLU A 99 -8.10 -11.01 9.34
C GLU A 99 -8.85 -12.21 8.75
N ARG A 100 -10.16 -12.09 8.54
CA ARG A 100 -10.94 -13.16 7.88
C ARG A 100 -10.62 -13.33 6.40
N GLU A 101 -10.21 -12.25 5.72
CA GLU A 101 -9.84 -12.29 4.30
C GLU A 101 -8.38 -12.72 4.10
N TRP A 102 -7.50 -12.40 5.06
CA TRP A 102 -6.07 -12.75 5.06
C TRP A 102 -5.67 -13.44 6.37
N PRO A 103 -6.17 -14.66 6.64
CA PRO A 103 -5.94 -15.34 7.93
C PRO A 103 -4.47 -15.71 8.20
N ASP A 104 -3.64 -15.74 7.16
CA ASP A 104 -2.21 -16.06 7.26
C ASP A 104 -1.33 -14.84 7.59
N LEU A 105 -1.91 -13.63 7.64
CA LEU A 105 -1.17 -12.41 7.97
C LEU A 105 -1.30 -12.04 9.44
N ASP A 106 -0.22 -11.51 10.02
CA ASP A 106 -0.23 -11.03 11.40
C ASP A 106 -0.76 -9.58 11.49
N PHE A 107 -1.95 -9.44 12.09
CA PHE A 107 -2.56 -8.16 12.43
C PHE A 107 -2.59 -7.88 13.95
N SER A 108 -1.92 -8.68 14.77
CA SER A 108 -1.97 -8.58 16.24
C SER A 108 -1.57 -7.20 16.77
N HIS A 109 -0.67 -6.52 16.06
CA HIS A 109 -0.14 -5.20 16.38
C HIS A 109 -1.01 -4.02 15.88
N ILE A 110 -2.16 -4.32 15.22
CA ILE A 110 -3.08 -3.32 14.65
C ILE A 110 -4.34 -3.25 15.51
N PRO A 111 -4.82 -2.05 15.90
CA PRO A 111 -6.09 -1.89 16.61
C PRO A 111 -7.28 -2.20 15.70
N GLU A 112 -8.46 -2.48 16.28
CA GLU A 112 -9.68 -2.79 15.53
C GLU A 112 -10.02 -1.68 14.52
N ILE A 113 -9.96 -0.42 14.96
CA ILE A 113 -10.07 0.77 14.12
C ILE A 113 -8.67 1.37 14.00
N TRP A 114 -8.04 1.18 12.87
CA TRP A 114 -6.62 1.50 12.62
C TRP A 114 -6.40 2.72 11.71
N TRP A 115 -7.41 3.16 11.00
CA TRP A 115 -7.34 4.38 10.19
C TRP A 115 -7.58 5.62 11.04
N PRO A 116 -7.04 6.81 10.67
CA PRO A 116 -7.26 8.04 11.43
C PRO A 116 -8.74 8.46 11.44
N ALA A 117 -9.20 9.03 12.55
CA ALA A 117 -10.53 9.65 12.62
C ALA A 117 -10.60 10.90 11.74
N GLU A 118 -9.57 11.75 11.86
CA GLU A 118 -9.47 13.03 11.16
C GLU A 118 -8.62 12.93 9.88
N ASN A 119 -8.81 13.88 8.97
CA ASN A 119 -8.00 13.99 7.77
C ASN A 119 -6.54 14.32 8.13
N GLU A 120 -5.59 13.66 7.46
CA GLU A 120 -4.16 13.93 7.61
C GLU A 120 -3.73 15.09 6.71
N THR A 121 -2.97 16.02 7.27
CA THR A 121 -2.31 17.10 6.53
C THR A 121 -1.06 16.58 5.79
N THR A 122 -0.59 17.31 4.78
CA THR A 122 0.66 16.96 4.08
C THR A 122 1.88 16.87 5.02
N PRO A 123 2.09 17.78 6.00
CA PRO A 123 3.17 17.65 6.96
C PRO A 123 3.10 16.38 7.81
N GLU A 124 1.91 15.96 8.26
CA GLU A 124 1.73 14.73 9.05
C GLU A 124 2.09 13.48 8.24
N VAL A 125 1.67 13.42 6.98
CA VAL A 125 2.05 12.31 6.08
C VAL A 125 3.55 12.28 5.85
N ARG A 126 4.20 13.42 5.64
CA ARG A 126 5.66 13.50 5.50
C ARG A 126 6.38 13.03 6.75
N ALA A 127 5.97 13.46 7.93
CA ALA A 127 6.55 13.02 9.20
C ALA A 127 6.43 11.50 9.37
N ARG A 128 5.29 10.90 8.99
CA ARG A 128 5.09 9.45 9.00
C ARG A 128 5.98 8.73 7.97
N ALA A 129 6.14 9.30 6.80
CA ALA A 129 7.03 8.77 5.77
C ALA A 129 8.51 8.83 6.19
N GLU A 130 8.95 9.90 6.82
CA GLU A 130 10.28 10.04 7.42
C GLU A 130 10.51 9.03 8.54
N GLN A 131 9.51 8.82 9.41
CA GLN A 131 9.57 7.80 10.45
C GLN A 131 9.72 6.39 9.85
N PHE A 132 8.97 6.08 8.79
CA PHE A 132 9.10 4.83 8.07
C PHE A 132 10.48 4.68 7.44
N TYR A 133 10.95 5.71 6.74
CA TYR A 133 12.26 5.71 6.11
C TYR A 133 13.39 5.52 7.12
N ALA A 134 13.33 6.20 8.27
CA ALA A 134 14.33 6.06 9.34
C ALA A 134 14.41 4.61 9.86
N ARG A 135 13.26 3.91 10.01
CA ARG A 135 13.23 2.50 10.40
C ARG A 135 13.83 1.57 9.34
N MET A 136 13.65 1.93 8.06
CA MET A 136 14.14 1.11 6.95
C MET A 136 15.59 1.40 6.58
N ARG A 137 16.10 2.60 6.93
CA ARG A 137 17.45 3.04 6.51
C ARG A 137 18.55 2.05 6.90
N ASP A 138 18.47 1.53 8.10
CA ASP A 138 19.50 0.69 8.69
C ASP A 138 19.14 -0.83 8.63
N ALA A 139 18.03 -1.18 7.94
CA ALA A 139 17.63 -2.57 7.76
C ALA A 139 18.52 -3.26 6.72
N GLU A 140 19.11 -4.41 7.07
CA GLU A 140 20.02 -5.17 6.21
C GLU A 140 19.36 -5.63 4.90
N ASP A 141 18.06 -5.90 4.92
CA ASP A 141 17.25 -6.33 3.78
C ASP A 141 16.57 -5.18 3.03
N ARG A 142 16.86 -3.92 3.38
CA ARG A 142 16.25 -2.73 2.78
C ARG A 142 16.27 -2.77 1.25
N GLU A 143 17.40 -3.14 0.65
CA GLU A 143 17.55 -3.16 -0.81
C GLU A 143 16.60 -4.17 -1.47
N TYR A 144 16.27 -5.25 -0.77
CA TYR A 144 15.43 -6.36 -1.23
C TYR A 144 13.98 -6.28 -0.72
N THR A 145 13.60 -5.15 -0.11
CA THR A 145 12.24 -4.92 0.41
C THR A 145 11.38 -4.22 -0.64
N LEU A 146 10.17 -4.78 -0.87
CA LEU A 146 9.10 -4.16 -1.63
C LEU A 146 8.08 -3.54 -0.67
N ILE A 147 7.73 -2.28 -0.92
CA ILE A 147 6.68 -1.56 -0.20
C ILE A 147 5.47 -1.40 -1.12
N VAL A 148 4.31 -1.93 -0.70
CA VAL A 148 3.04 -1.70 -1.42
C VAL A 148 2.18 -0.72 -0.64
N SER A 149 1.98 0.45 -1.21
CA SER A 149 1.37 1.60 -0.55
C SER A 149 0.47 2.39 -1.51
N HIS A 150 0.30 3.68 -1.26
CA HIS A 150 -0.71 4.54 -1.85
C HIS A 150 -0.11 5.84 -2.37
N TRP A 151 -0.90 6.57 -3.14
CA TRP A 151 -0.48 7.81 -3.79
C TRP A 151 -0.03 8.87 -2.78
N GLY A 152 -0.83 9.17 -1.76
CA GLY A 152 -0.52 10.24 -0.80
C GLY A 152 0.71 9.93 0.06
N PHE A 153 0.84 8.68 0.53
CA PHE A 153 2.03 8.25 1.28
C PHE A 153 3.28 8.30 0.39
N LEU A 154 3.23 7.74 -0.82
CA LEU A 154 4.38 7.72 -1.73
C LEU A 154 4.81 9.12 -2.16
N LEU A 155 3.84 10.02 -2.41
CA LEU A 155 4.14 11.44 -2.66
C LEU A 155 4.84 12.08 -1.45
N GLY A 156 4.38 11.79 -0.23
CA GLY A 156 5.03 12.24 1.00
C GLY A 156 6.45 11.71 1.19
N LEU A 157 6.67 10.44 0.80
CA LEU A 157 7.96 9.75 0.95
C LEU A 157 8.98 10.19 -0.11
N THR A 158 8.54 10.36 -1.38
CA THR A 158 9.46 10.52 -2.53
C THR A 158 9.42 11.91 -3.16
N GLY A 159 8.36 12.69 -2.90
CA GLY A 159 8.06 13.91 -3.64
C GLY A 159 7.51 13.68 -5.05
N GLU A 160 7.32 12.42 -5.47
CA GLU A 160 6.92 12.05 -6.82
C GLU A 160 5.53 11.41 -6.85
N SER A 161 4.77 11.64 -7.92
CA SER A 161 3.48 11.00 -8.17
C SER A 161 3.66 9.62 -8.80
N PHE A 162 2.76 8.68 -8.45
CA PHE A 162 2.74 7.32 -8.96
C PHE A 162 1.39 6.99 -9.58
N GLU A 163 1.41 6.32 -10.73
CA GLU A 163 0.20 5.73 -11.31
C GLU A 163 -0.20 4.43 -10.62
N ASN A 164 -1.45 3.97 -10.80
CA ASN A 164 -1.89 2.69 -10.24
C ASN A 164 -1.06 1.51 -10.76
N GLY A 165 -0.53 0.70 -9.86
CA GLY A 165 0.33 -0.42 -10.20
C GLY A 165 1.77 -0.03 -10.61
N GLU A 166 2.11 1.24 -10.55
CA GLU A 166 3.46 1.71 -10.83
C GLU A 166 4.38 1.41 -9.65
N TRP A 167 5.62 1.02 -9.97
CA TRP A 167 6.70 0.80 -9.00
C TRP A 167 8.00 1.49 -9.45
N ARG A 168 8.80 1.89 -8.48
CA ARG A 168 10.13 2.47 -8.70
C ARG A 168 11.12 1.99 -7.64
N LYS A 169 12.41 1.92 -8.02
CA LYS A 169 13.48 1.79 -7.02
C LYS A 169 13.63 3.14 -6.32
N LEU A 170 13.46 3.14 -4.99
CA LEU A 170 13.67 4.35 -4.21
C LEU A 170 15.15 4.69 -4.21
N LYS A 171 15.47 5.89 -4.66
CA LYS A 171 16.80 6.50 -4.50
C LYS A 171 17.01 6.84 -3.02
N GLU A 172 18.24 7.05 -2.61
CA GLU A 172 18.51 7.62 -1.29
C GLU A 172 17.83 8.99 -1.19
N LEU A 173 17.13 9.23 -0.08
CA LEU A 173 16.44 10.49 0.23
C LEU A 173 17.39 11.41 0.98
#